data_ee307d407e0233044185cdcadba15ae4
#
_entry.id   ee307d407e0233044185cdcadba15ae4
#
_cell.length_a   1.000
_cell.length_b   1.000
_cell.length_c   1.000
_cell.angle_alpha   90.00
_cell.angle_beta   90.00
_cell.angle_gamma   90.00
#
_symmetry.space_group_name_H-M   'P 1'
#
loop_
_entity.id
_entity.type
_entity.pdbx_description
1 polymer ?
#
loop_
_entity_poly.entity_id
_entity_poly.type
_entity_poly.pdbx_seq_one_letter_code
_entity_poly.pdbx_strand_id
1 'polypeptide(L)'
;MRDAVAESVARALAQPYGMIFARKAQESEGKPPELLTSYECVVRFHAYARTYSRERRPAVRGCLEKTLRAEPDYAEATACLSRVYMDAVRFGWDSGAERDPLGRALALARRSVALAPHSSQCRHALGMALWFSGDVEQGVAALEAGLALNPSDSEIMADLGLRFAVRADWARATDLLEASFARNPAQPGHYHIGLSMAHFAHGRYEAALAEARRARSRDHAFGWICEAVAAARLGLSQDAAAAVGEILALHPDYGARVEDDLAARNVEPGLGRAIVAALRDAGLAAAPQRLPRVV
;
A
#
# COMPACT_ATOMS: atom_id res chain seq x y z
N MET A 1 -33.81 -9.31 -3.66
CA MET A 1 -33.42 -10.26 -2.61
C MET A 1 -32.43 -11.32 -3.11
N ARG A 2 -32.69 -12.02 -4.26
CA ARG A 2 -31.70 -12.97 -4.84
C ARG A 2 -30.39 -12.33 -5.21
N ASP A 3 -30.39 -11.16 -5.81
CA ASP A 3 -29.17 -10.44 -6.22
C ASP A 3 -28.35 -9.98 -5.03
N ALA A 4 -28.99 -9.51 -3.94
CA ALA A 4 -28.31 -9.13 -2.70
C ALA A 4 -27.63 -10.32 -1.99
N VAL A 5 -28.22 -11.51 -2.06
CA VAL A 5 -27.63 -12.74 -1.52
C VAL A 5 -26.47 -13.18 -2.40
N ALA A 6 -26.63 -13.18 -3.73
CA ALA A 6 -25.58 -13.52 -4.68
C ALA A 6 -24.38 -12.58 -4.53
N GLU A 7 -24.63 -11.29 -4.42
CA GLU A 7 -23.62 -10.27 -4.18
C GLU A 7 -22.92 -10.42 -2.81
N SER A 8 -23.67 -10.80 -1.76
CA SER A 8 -23.09 -11.07 -0.44
C SER A 8 -22.22 -12.32 -0.46
N VAL A 9 -22.63 -13.36 -1.17
CA VAL A 9 -21.86 -14.61 -1.33
C VAL A 9 -20.60 -14.33 -2.18
N ALA A 10 -20.71 -13.60 -3.28
CA ALA A 10 -19.56 -13.20 -4.10
C ALA A 10 -18.57 -12.34 -3.30
N ARG A 11 -19.07 -11.43 -2.47
CA ARG A 11 -18.26 -10.63 -1.53
C ARG A 11 -17.46 -11.49 -0.55
N ALA A 12 -18.09 -12.52 0.02
CA ALA A 12 -17.44 -13.37 1.03
C ALA A 12 -16.44 -14.36 0.41
N LEU A 13 -16.66 -14.81 -0.83
CA LEU A 13 -15.93 -15.93 -1.42
C LEU A 13 -14.87 -15.50 -2.46
N ALA A 14 -15.17 -14.51 -3.31
CA ALA A 14 -14.42 -14.23 -4.53
C ALA A 14 -13.55 -12.97 -4.51
N GLN A 15 -13.55 -12.21 -3.42
CA GLN A 15 -12.62 -11.08 -3.27
C GLN A 15 -11.16 -11.57 -3.12
N PRO A 16 -10.14 -10.80 -3.53
CA PRO A 16 -8.73 -11.18 -3.36
C PRO A 16 -8.34 -11.56 -1.92
N TYR A 17 -9.12 -11.09 -0.95
CA TYR A 17 -8.99 -11.44 0.47
C TYR A 17 -10.14 -12.30 0.99
N GLY A 18 -10.97 -12.89 0.10
CA GLY A 18 -12.09 -13.76 0.44
C GLY A 18 -11.65 -15.11 0.96
N MET A 19 -12.64 -15.89 1.45
CA MET A 19 -12.39 -17.20 2.08
C MET A 19 -11.69 -18.20 1.18
N ILE A 20 -11.91 -18.16 -0.14
CA ILE A 20 -11.25 -19.05 -1.11
C ILE A 20 -9.75 -18.78 -1.15
N PHE A 21 -9.35 -17.53 -1.28
CA PHE A 21 -7.93 -17.15 -1.26
C PHE A 21 -7.28 -17.44 0.09
N ALA A 22 -7.96 -17.15 1.20
CA ALA A 22 -7.43 -17.39 2.54
C ALA A 22 -7.18 -18.89 2.78
N ARG A 23 -8.12 -19.75 2.41
CA ARG A 23 -7.97 -21.21 2.51
C ARG A 23 -6.83 -21.71 1.61
N LYS A 24 -6.78 -21.27 0.36
CA LYS A 24 -5.73 -21.69 -0.58
C LYS A 24 -4.34 -21.19 -0.16
N ALA A 25 -4.25 -19.99 0.40
CA ALA A 25 -3.03 -19.47 0.99
C ALA A 25 -2.55 -20.36 2.15
N GLN A 26 -3.44 -20.74 3.05
CA GLN A 26 -3.14 -21.64 4.17
C GLN A 26 -2.69 -23.03 3.69
N GLU A 27 -3.35 -23.61 2.68
CA GLU A 27 -2.96 -24.89 2.08
C GLU A 27 -1.57 -24.84 1.42
N SER A 28 -1.18 -23.67 0.88
CA SER A 28 0.10 -23.47 0.21
C SER A 28 1.25 -23.05 1.15
N GLU A 29 0.92 -22.59 2.38
CA GLU A 29 1.90 -21.98 3.29
C GLU A 29 3.00 -22.96 3.73
N GLY A 30 2.66 -24.25 3.88
CA GLY A 30 3.63 -25.31 4.23
C GLY A 30 4.37 -25.93 3.06
N LYS A 31 4.08 -25.54 1.81
CA LYS A 31 4.75 -26.13 0.64
C LYS A 31 6.09 -25.44 0.36
N PRO A 32 7.17 -26.22 0.08
CA PRO A 32 8.41 -25.66 -0.42
C PRO A 32 8.18 -24.86 -1.73
N PRO A 33 8.93 -23.77 -1.96
CA PRO A 33 8.75 -22.92 -3.15
C PRO A 33 8.82 -23.69 -4.49
N GLU A 34 9.59 -24.78 -4.52
CA GLU A 34 9.79 -25.62 -5.71
C GLU A 34 8.54 -26.40 -6.10
N LEU A 35 7.67 -26.70 -5.14
CA LEU A 35 6.44 -27.50 -5.33
C LEU A 35 5.19 -26.64 -5.56
N LEU A 36 5.34 -25.31 -5.57
CA LEU A 36 4.23 -24.42 -5.82
C LEU A 36 3.90 -24.34 -7.30
N THR A 37 2.60 -24.44 -7.61
CA THR A 37 2.05 -24.15 -8.93
C THR A 37 2.07 -22.64 -9.20
N SER A 38 1.96 -22.26 -10.46
CA SER A 38 1.87 -20.85 -10.87
C SER A 38 0.73 -20.10 -10.17
N TYR A 39 -0.43 -20.75 -10.06
CA TYR A 39 -1.58 -20.19 -9.34
C TYR A 39 -1.30 -19.99 -7.84
N GLU A 40 -0.62 -20.93 -7.18
CA GLU A 40 -0.26 -20.82 -5.77
C GLU A 40 0.73 -19.69 -5.51
N CYS A 41 1.60 -19.33 -6.47
CA CYS A 41 2.45 -18.16 -6.37
C CYS A 41 1.66 -16.85 -6.38
N VAL A 42 0.59 -16.76 -7.19
CA VAL A 42 -0.34 -15.62 -7.19
C VAL A 42 -1.11 -15.55 -5.87
N VAL A 43 -1.61 -16.69 -5.36
CA VAL A 43 -2.28 -16.75 -4.05
C VAL A 43 -1.34 -16.28 -2.92
N ARG A 44 -0.08 -16.69 -2.94
CA ARG A 44 0.94 -16.20 -1.98
C ARG A 44 1.17 -14.70 -2.05
N PHE A 45 1.13 -14.14 -3.25
CA PHE A 45 1.20 -12.69 -3.41
C PHE A 45 0.02 -12.00 -2.71
N HIS A 46 -1.21 -12.47 -2.90
CA HIS A 46 -2.38 -11.88 -2.22
C HIS A 46 -2.30 -12.01 -0.70
N ALA A 47 -1.80 -13.14 -0.18
CA ALA A 47 -1.55 -13.29 1.25
C ALA A 47 -0.46 -12.32 1.77
N TYR A 48 0.59 -12.10 0.99
CA TYR A 48 1.62 -11.10 1.28
C TYR A 48 1.05 -9.67 1.27
N ALA A 49 0.25 -9.32 0.27
CA ALA A 49 -0.33 -7.98 0.11
C ALA A 49 -1.28 -7.57 1.26
N ARG A 50 -1.80 -8.53 2.04
CA ARG A 50 -2.57 -8.23 3.25
C ARG A 50 -1.76 -7.56 4.34
N THR A 51 -0.48 -7.89 4.45
CA THR A 51 0.38 -7.47 5.56
C THR A 51 1.61 -6.71 5.11
N TYR A 52 1.97 -6.83 3.84
CA TYR A 52 3.23 -6.31 3.27
C TYR A 52 4.43 -6.72 4.12
N SER A 53 4.55 -8.03 4.45
CA SER A 53 5.65 -8.51 5.27
C SER A 53 6.98 -8.45 4.53
N ARG A 54 7.94 -7.70 5.09
CA ARG A 54 9.30 -7.57 4.57
C ARG A 54 9.99 -8.94 4.47
N GLU A 55 9.78 -9.79 5.46
CA GLU A 55 10.37 -11.14 5.53
C GLU A 55 9.85 -12.06 4.42
N ARG A 56 8.55 -12.00 4.11
CA ARG A 56 7.90 -12.86 3.09
C ARG A 56 8.19 -12.41 1.66
N ARG A 57 8.53 -11.14 1.45
CA ARG A 57 8.72 -10.55 0.11
C ARG A 57 9.70 -11.31 -0.79
N PRO A 58 10.92 -11.72 -0.35
CA PRO A 58 11.87 -12.42 -1.21
C PRO A 58 11.31 -13.76 -1.73
N ALA A 59 10.62 -14.54 -0.89
CA ALA A 59 10.02 -15.79 -1.26
C ALA A 59 8.88 -15.61 -2.28
N VAL A 60 8.03 -14.59 -2.10
CA VAL A 60 6.96 -14.24 -3.03
C VAL A 60 7.55 -13.80 -4.39
N ARG A 61 8.57 -12.95 -4.37
CA ARG A 61 9.26 -12.53 -5.59
C ARG A 61 9.84 -13.74 -6.36
N GLY A 62 10.60 -14.59 -5.69
CA GLY A 62 11.21 -15.76 -6.32
C GLY A 62 10.19 -16.74 -6.91
N CYS A 63 9.03 -16.90 -6.21
CA CYS A 63 7.93 -17.73 -6.71
C CYS A 63 7.35 -17.17 -8.01
N LEU A 64 7.03 -15.86 -8.05
CA LEU A 64 6.50 -15.20 -9.25
C LEU A 64 7.51 -15.16 -10.40
N GLU A 65 8.79 -14.93 -10.11
CA GLU A 65 9.85 -15.00 -11.13
C GLU A 65 9.99 -16.41 -11.73
N LYS A 66 9.87 -17.46 -10.90
CA LYS A 66 9.84 -18.85 -11.36
C LYS A 66 8.61 -19.09 -12.25
N THR A 67 7.44 -18.66 -11.82
CA THR A 67 6.20 -18.73 -12.62
C THR A 67 6.39 -18.12 -14.00
N LEU A 68 6.93 -16.90 -14.08
CA LEU A 68 7.09 -16.20 -15.36
C LEU A 68 8.22 -16.76 -16.25
N ARG A 69 9.13 -17.55 -15.70
CA ARG A 69 10.05 -18.34 -16.54
C ARG A 69 9.36 -19.54 -17.22
N ALA A 70 8.40 -20.16 -16.52
CA ALA A 70 7.64 -21.30 -17.04
C ALA A 70 6.45 -20.85 -17.91
N GLU A 71 5.78 -19.79 -17.53
CA GLU A 71 4.58 -19.24 -18.16
C GLU A 71 4.77 -17.73 -18.41
N PRO A 72 5.53 -17.34 -19.46
CA PRO A 72 5.89 -15.95 -19.70
C PRO A 72 4.68 -15.02 -19.92
N ASP A 73 3.56 -15.54 -20.42
CA ASP A 73 2.37 -14.77 -20.76
C ASP A 73 1.27 -14.81 -19.67
N TYR A 74 1.63 -15.27 -18.46
CA TYR A 74 0.70 -15.23 -17.32
C TYR A 74 0.56 -13.78 -16.79
N ALA A 75 -0.47 -13.09 -17.29
CA ALA A 75 -0.69 -11.66 -17.05
C ALA A 75 -0.82 -11.32 -15.56
N GLU A 76 -1.58 -12.12 -14.78
CA GLU A 76 -1.82 -11.86 -13.36
C GLU A 76 -0.53 -12.02 -12.54
N ALA A 77 0.28 -13.06 -12.80
CA ALA A 77 1.58 -13.21 -12.15
C ALA A 77 2.53 -12.05 -12.49
N THR A 78 2.45 -11.55 -13.74
CA THR A 78 3.22 -10.37 -14.18
C THR A 78 2.81 -9.12 -13.42
N ALA A 79 1.49 -8.89 -13.22
CA ALA A 79 0.95 -7.80 -12.42
C ALA A 79 1.37 -7.92 -10.94
N CYS A 80 1.27 -9.10 -10.35
CA CYS A 80 1.72 -9.37 -8.98
C CYS A 80 3.21 -9.08 -8.80
N LEU A 81 4.05 -9.53 -9.73
CA LEU A 81 5.51 -9.29 -9.68
C LEU A 81 5.84 -7.80 -9.80
N SER A 82 5.12 -7.05 -10.65
CA SER A 82 5.22 -5.58 -10.72
C SER A 82 5.02 -4.95 -9.35
N ARG A 83 3.97 -5.33 -8.64
CA ARG A 83 3.65 -4.80 -7.31
C ARG A 83 4.72 -5.16 -6.28
N VAL A 84 5.29 -6.36 -6.33
CA VAL A 84 6.39 -6.76 -5.43
C VAL A 84 7.65 -5.90 -5.63
N TYR A 85 7.99 -5.55 -6.89
CA TYR A 85 9.09 -4.62 -7.16
C TYR A 85 8.79 -3.20 -6.71
N MET A 86 7.57 -2.71 -6.95
CA MET A 86 7.12 -1.40 -6.49
C MET A 86 7.16 -1.27 -4.96
N ASP A 87 6.82 -2.32 -4.21
CA ASP A 87 6.81 -2.31 -2.74
C ASP A 87 8.20 -2.01 -2.14
N ALA A 88 9.29 -2.38 -2.85
CA ALA A 88 10.63 -2.00 -2.42
C ALA A 88 10.79 -0.48 -2.38
N VAL A 89 10.27 0.22 -3.38
CA VAL A 89 10.29 1.69 -3.46
C VAL A 89 9.30 2.28 -2.45
N ARG A 90 8.06 1.79 -2.45
CA ARG A 90 6.97 2.26 -1.59
C ARG A 90 7.33 2.24 -0.10
N PHE A 91 8.05 1.23 0.35
CA PHE A 91 8.39 1.03 1.76
C PHE A 91 9.86 1.28 2.09
N GLY A 92 10.67 1.68 1.11
CA GLY A 92 12.11 1.92 1.30
C GLY A 92 12.89 0.64 1.66
N TRP A 93 12.46 -0.52 1.15
CA TRP A 93 13.13 -1.78 1.39
C TRP A 93 14.24 -2.04 0.38
N ASP A 94 15.22 -2.85 0.77
CA ASP A 94 16.26 -3.30 -0.14
C ASP A 94 15.66 -4.06 -1.33
N SER A 95 16.01 -3.63 -2.52
CA SER A 95 15.61 -4.26 -3.79
C SER A 95 16.48 -5.47 -4.17
N GLY A 96 17.55 -5.73 -3.43
CA GLY A 96 18.54 -6.75 -3.73
C GLY A 96 19.40 -6.38 -4.95
N ALA A 97 19.51 -7.27 -5.92
CA ALA A 97 20.29 -7.04 -7.14
C ALA A 97 19.62 -6.08 -8.15
N GLU A 98 18.33 -5.74 -7.97
CA GLU A 98 17.63 -4.85 -8.88
C GLU A 98 17.99 -3.38 -8.60
N ARG A 99 18.61 -2.74 -9.56
CA ARG A 99 19.07 -1.35 -9.45
C ARG A 99 17.99 -0.32 -9.75
N ASP A 100 16.99 -0.71 -10.54
CA ASP A 100 15.83 0.12 -10.90
C ASP A 100 14.53 -0.64 -10.66
N PRO A 101 14.15 -0.84 -9.38
CA PRO A 101 12.94 -1.59 -9.04
C PRO A 101 11.67 -0.92 -9.55
N LEU A 102 11.64 0.40 -9.64
CA LEU A 102 10.47 1.14 -10.12
C LEU A 102 10.31 1.04 -11.64
N GLY A 103 11.38 1.21 -12.40
CA GLY A 103 11.36 0.99 -13.85
C GLY A 103 11.01 -0.46 -14.19
N ARG A 104 11.52 -1.43 -13.41
CA ARG A 104 11.15 -2.83 -13.54
C ARG A 104 9.67 -3.06 -13.27
N ALA A 105 9.13 -2.48 -12.19
CA ALA A 105 7.72 -2.54 -11.86
C ALA A 105 6.84 -1.99 -12.99
N LEU A 106 7.17 -0.81 -13.50
CA LEU A 106 6.42 -0.16 -14.58
C LEU A 106 6.44 -0.97 -15.89
N ALA A 107 7.60 -1.54 -16.25
CA ALA A 107 7.72 -2.40 -17.43
C ALA A 107 6.83 -3.66 -17.31
N LEU A 108 6.84 -4.32 -16.14
CA LEU A 108 6.00 -5.48 -15.86
C LEU A 108 4.51 -5.11 -15.87
N ALA A 109 4.13 -3.99 -15.27
CA ALA A 109 2.75 -3.52 -15.25
C ALA A 109 2.22 -3.26 -16.67
N ARG A 110 2.99 -2.55 -17.51
CA ARG A 110 2.65 -2.32 -18.92
C ARG A 110 2.49 -3.64 -19.68
N ARG A 111 3.41 -4.59 -19.46
CA ARG A 111 3.32 -5.93 -20.07
C ARG A 111 2.06 -6.66 -19.62
N SER A 112 1.71 -6.64 -18.34
CA SER A 112 0.52 -7.31 -17.83
C SER A 112 -0.76 -6.79 -18.48
N VAL A 113 -0.87 -5.46 -18.67
CA VAL A 113 -2.00 -4.85 -19.37
C VAL A 113 -2.02 -5.20 -20.86
N ALA A 114 -0.85 -5.32 -21.51
CA ALA A 114 -0.79 -5.77 -22.92
C ALA A 114 -1.24 -7.22 -23.08
N LEU A 115 -0.94 -8.09 -22.12
CA LEU A 115 -1.38 -9.49 -22.10
C LEU A 115 -2.86 -9.65 -21.76
N ALA A 116 -3.39 -8.82 -20.86
CA ALA A 116 -4.79 -8.90 -20.42
C ALA A 116 -5.40 -7.48 -20.26
N PRO A 117 -5.81 -6.82 -21.38
CA PRO A 117 -6.29 -5.44 -21.36
C PRO A 117 -7.56 -5.20 -20.52
N HIS A 118 -8.35 -6.24 -20.32
CA HIS A 118 -9.61 -6.22 -19.56
C HIS A 118 -9.46 -6.77 -18.13
N SER A 119 -8.23 -6.94 -17.63
CA SER A 119 -8.00 -7.35 -16.26
C SER A 119 -7.93 -6.12 -15.34
N SER A 120 -8.82 -6.06 -14.34
CA SER A 120 -8.80 -5.04 -13.29
C SER A 120 -7.47 -5.06 -12.51
N GLN A 121 -6.94 -6.24 -12.21
CA GLN A 121 -5.69 -6.43 -11.48
C GLN A 121 -4.46 -5.94 -12.26
N CYS A 122 -4.44 -6.14 -13.59
CA CYS A 122 -3.37 -5.58 -14.44
C CYS A 122 -3.45 -4.05 -14.49
N ARG A 123 -4.66 -3.47 -14.59
CA ARG A 123 -4.87 -2.01 -14.50
C ARG A 123 -4.48 -1.45 -13.14
N HIS A 124 -4.80 -2.17 -12.06
CA HIS A 124 -4.38 -1.81 -10.70
C HIS A 124 -2.85 -1.74 -10.60
N ALA A 125 -2.13 -2.78 -11.02
CA ALA A 125 -0.67 -2.79 -11.01
C ALA A 125 -0.07 -1.64 -11.83
N LEU A 126 -0.64 -1.34 -13.02
CA LEU A 126 -0.21 -0.21 -13.85
C LEU A 126 -0.44 1.13 -13.15
N GLY A 127 -1.62 1.34 -12.58
CA GLY A 127 -1.95 2.58 -11.88
C GLY A 127 -1.01 2.85 -10.70
N MET A 128 -0.72 1.83 -9.92
CA MET A 128 0.20 1.94 -8.79
C MET A 128 1.64 2.20 -9.25
N ALA A 129 2.12 1.53 -10.29
CA ALA A 129 3.47 1.75 -10.82
C ALA A 129 3.64 3.16 -11.41
N LEU A 130 2.66 3.65 -12.16
CA LEU A 130 2.63 5.03 -12.70
C LEU A 130 2.61 6.06 -11.57
N TRP A 131 1.79 5.85 -10.54
CA TRP A 131 1.72 6.74 -9.38
C TRP A 131 3.09 6.95 -8.73
N PHE A 132 3.81 5.86 -8.44
CA PHE A 132 5.14 5.94 -7.81
C PHE A 132 6.24 6.36 -8.77
N SER A 133 5.99 6.31 -10.08
CA SER A 133 6.89 6.90 -11.10
C SER A 133 6.70 8.41 -11.28
N GLY A 134 5.78 9.03 -10.53
CA GLY A 134 5.48 10.47 -10.62
C GLY A 134 4.45 10.82 -11.69
N ASP A 135 3.96 9.85 -12.46
CA ASP A 135 2.90 10.06 -13.45
C ASP A 135 1.52 9.90 -12.79
N VAL A 136 1.21 10.89 -11.94
CA VAL A 136 0.05 10.86 -11.04
C VAL A 136 -1.26 10.75 -11.81
N GLU A 137 -1.41 11.52 -12.88
CA GLU A 137 -2.66 11.59 -13.65
C GLU A 137 -2.94 10.27 -14.37
N GLN A 138 -1.95 9.71 -15.06
CA GLN A 138 -2.09 8.40 -15.70
C GLN A 138 -2.24 7.27 -14.66
N GLY A 139 -1.60 7.41 -13.49
CA GLY A 139 -1.74 6.48 -12.37
C GLY A 139 -3.20 6.40 -11.89
N VAL A 140 -3.82 7.56 -11.63
CA VAL A 140 -5.24 7.66 -11.24
C VAL A 140 -6.14 7.12 -12.35
N ALA A 141 -5.93 7.52 -13.61
CA ALA A 141 -6.74 7.05 -14.74
C ALA A 141 -6.67 5.52 -14.92
N ALA A 142 -5.50 4.91 -14.70
CA ALA A 142 -5.36 3.45 -14.77
C ALA A 142 -6.09 2.74 -13.63
N LEU A 143 -6.09 3.29 -12.41
CA LEU A 143 -6.85 2.78 -11.27
C LEU A 143 -8.37 2.91 -11.51
N GLU A 144 -8.84 4.06 -12.00
CA GLU A 144 -10.24 4.28 -12.37
C GLU A 144 -10.69 3.30 -13.46
N ALA A 145 -9.87 3.07 -14.49
CA ALA A 145 -10.13 2.07 -15.51
C ALA A 145 -10.19 0.65 -14.94
N GLY A 146 -9.34 0.31 -13.98
CA GLY A 146 -9.38 -0.96 -13.25
C GLY A 146 -10.68 -1.11 -12.45
N LEU A 147 -11.10 -0.06 -11.76
CA LEU A 147 -12.34 -0.04 -10.99
C LEU A 147 -13.58 -0.13 -11.91
N ALA A 148 -13.54 0.49 -13.09
CA ALA A 148 -14.61 0.38 -14.09
C ALA A 148 -14.77 -1.06 -14.61
N LEU A 149 -13.66 -1.82 -14.74
CA LEU A 149 -13.70 -3.24 -15.12
C LEU A 149 -14.24 -4.14 -14.01
N ASN A 150 -13.99 -3.81 -12.75
CA ASN A 150 -14.52 -4.50 -11.58
C ASN A 150 -15.00 -3.51 -10.50
N PRO A 151 -16.25 -3.01 -10.59
CA PRO A 151 -16.78 -2.03 -9.65
C PRO A 151 -16.94 -2.52 -8.21
N SER A 152 -16.68 -3.79 -7.95
CA SER A 152 -16.72 -4.38 -6.60
C SER A 152 -15.33 -4.63 -6.01
N ASP A 153 -14.25 -4.24 -6.71
CA ASP A 153 -12.88 -4.46 -6.25
C ASP A 153 -12.53 -3.52 -5.09
N SER A 154 -12.63 -4.04 -3.88
CA SER A 154 -12.36 -3.27 -2.66
C SER A 154 -10.91 -2.85 -2.53
N GLU A 155 -9.96 -3.57 -3.15
CA GLU A 155 -8.55 -3.23 -3.11
C GLU A 155 -8.25 -2.00 -3.99
N ILE A 156 -8.79 -1.98 -5.22
CA ILE A 156 -8.66 -0.81 -6.11
C ILE A 156 -9.35 0.41 -5.51
N MET A 157 -10.55 0.24 -4.91
CA MET A 157 -11.24 1.33 -4.20
C MET A 157 -10.37 1.92 -3.10
N ALA A 158 -9.77 1.09 -2.25
CA ALA A 158 -8.95 1.55 -1.14
C ALA A 158 -7.66 2.23 -1.61
N ASP A 159 -6.98 1.65 -2.61
CA ASP A 159 -5.77 2.26 -3.16
C ASP A 159 -6.09 3.59 -3.86
N LEU A 160 -7.17 3.68 -4.64
CA LEU A 160 -7.60 4.91 -5.29
C LEU A 160 -8.04 5.95 -4.25
N GLY A 161 -8.81 5.54 -3.24
CA GLY A 161 -9.21 6.40 -2.11
C GLY A 161 -8.01 6.96 -1.36
N LEU A 162 -6.97 6.15 -1.11
CA LEU A 162 -5.72 6.63 -0.51
C LEU A 162 -4.98 7.62 -1.44
N ARG A 163 -4.99 7.40 -2.77
CA ARG A 163 -4.40 8.37 -3.72
C ARG A 163 -5.09 9.73 -3.64
N PHE A 164 -6.43 9.74 -3.56
CA PHE A 164 -7.17 10.99 -3.37
C PHE A 164 -6.90 11.61 -1.99
N ALA A 165 -6.81 10.82 -0.92
CA ALA A 165 -6.50 11.32 0.42
C ALA A 165 -5.14 12.04 0.47
N VAL A 166 -4.09 11.45 -0.10
CA VAL A 166 -2.76 12.08 -0.12
C VAL A 166 -2.72 13.34 -1.00
N ARG A 167 -3.65 13.49 -1.95
CA ARG A 167 -3.84 14.69 -2.77
C ARG A 167 -4.81 15.70 -2.17
N ALA A 168 -5.30 15.46 -0.95
CA ALA A 168 -6.28 16.27 -0.24
C ALA A 168 -7.66 16.38 -0.94
N ASP A 169 -7.99 15.42 -1.79
CA ASP A 169 -9.34 15.28 -2.36
C ASP A 169 -10.20 14.42 -1.42
N TRP A 170 -10.65 15.05 -0.34
CA TRP A 170 -11.27 14.35 0.79
C TRP A 170 -12.61 13.72 0.44
N ALA A 171 -13.40 14.35 -0.45
CA ALA A 171 -14.71 13.84 -0.84
C ALA A 171 -14.57 12.50 -1.54
N ARG A 172 -13.80 12.44 -2.65
CA ARG A 172 -13.56 11.19 -3.38
C ARG A 172 -12.82 10.14 -2.53
N ALA A 173 -11.89 10.58 -1.68
CA ALA A 173 -11.17 9.69 -0.78
C ALA A 173 -12.12 8.97 0.18
N THR A 174 -12.98 9.72 0.89
CA THR A 174 -13.89 9.17 1.89
C THR A 174 -14.90 8.22 1.26
N ASP A 175 -15.55 8.63 0.16
CA ASP A 175 -16.54 7.82 -0.54
C ASP A 175 -15.97 6.45 -0.98
N LEU A 176 -14.76 6.43 -1.55
CA LEU A 176 -14.12 5.20 -2.00
C LEU A 176 -13.64 4.31 -0.85
N LEU A 177 -13.08 4.91 0.21
CA LEU A 177 -12.63 4.16 1.37
C LEU A 177 -13.81 3.53 2.10
N GLU A 178 -14.88 4.27 2.36
CA GLU A 178 -16.09 3.75 2.99
C GLU A 178 -16.74 2.66 2.13
N ALA A 179 -16.81 2.85 0.81
CA ALA A 179 -17.27 1.83 -0.11
C ALA A 179 -16.40 0.56 -0.09
N SER A 180 -15.08 0.71 0.02
CA SER A 180 -14.14 -0.41 0.18
C SER A 180 -14.42 -1.19 1.47
N PHE A 181 -14.61 -0.50 2.60
CA PHE A 181 -14.94 -1.09 3.89
C PHE A 181 -16.27 -1.86 3.87
N ALA A 182 -17.29 -1.27 3.26
CA ALA A 182 -18.59 -1.93 3.13
C ALA A 182 -18.51 -3.24 2.31
N ARG A 183 -17.62 -3.29 1.32
CA ARG A 183 -17.44 -4.47 0.47
C ARG A 183 -16.55 -5.54 1.08
N ASN A 184 -15.56 -5.15 1.87
CA ASN A 184 -14.63 -6.08 2.53
C ASN A 184 -14.40 -5.69 3.99
N PRO A 185 -15.25 -6.13 4.93
CA PRO A 185 -15.07 -5.83 6.35
C PRO A 185 -13.80 -6.40 6.97
N ALA A 186 -13.21 -7.43 6.35
CA ALA A 186 -11.97 -8.08 6.81
C ALA A 186 -10.71 -7.55 6.10
N GLN A 187 -10.74 -6.30 5.66
CA GLN A 187 -9.68 -5.68 4.88
C GLN A 187 -8.37 -5.50 5.65
N PRO A 188 -7.26 -5.31 4.89
CA PRO A 188 -5.96 -5.00 5.47
C PRO A 188 -5.96 -3.68 6.24
N GLY A 189 -5.19 -3.64 7.35
CA GLY A 189 -5.10 -2.45 8.20
C GLY A 189 -4.63 -1.17 7.48
N HIS A 190 -3.80 -1.30 6.45
CA HIS A 190 -3.28 -0.13 5.71
C HIS A 190 -4.37 0.67 4.97
N TYR A 191 -5.58 0.13 4.77
CA TYR A 191 -6.70 0.87 4.20
C TYR A 191 -7.17 2.01 5.13
N HIS A 192 -6.95 1.88 6.43
CA HIS A 192 -7.28 2.91 7.43
C HIS A 192 -6.40 4.17 7.34
N ILE A 193 -5.26 4.12 6.63
CA ILE A 193 -4.36 5.26 6.46
C ILE A 193 -5.08 6.48 5.85
N GLY A 194 -5.84 6.26 4.76
CA GLY A 194 -6.53 7.33 4.06
C GLY A 194 -7.59 8.03 4.93
N LEU A 195 -8.36 7.25 5.70
CA LEU A 195 -9.35 7.82 6.65
C LEU A 195 -8.66 8.56 7.80
N SER A 196 -7.56 8.01 8.33
CA SER A 196 -6.77 8.71 9.36
C SER A 196 -6.30 10.08 8.86
N MET A 197 -5.78 10.16 7.63
CA MET A 197 -5.36 11.41 7.00
C MET A 197 -6.53 12.39 6.80
N ALA A 198 -7.68 11.89 6.34
CA ALA A 198 -8.87 12.72 6.18
C ALA A 198 -9.36 13.29 7.51
N HIS A 199 -9.41 12.47 8.56
CA HIS A 199 -9.76 12.95 9.91
C HIS A 199 -8.75 13.96 10.45
N PHE A 200 -7.45 13.71 10.28
CA PHE A 200 -6.38 14.62 10.68
C PHE A 200 -6.54 15.99 10.01
N ALA A 201 -6.73 16.03 8.69
CA ALA A 201 -6.86 17.27 7.94
C ALA A 201 -8.08 18.10 8.34
N HIS A 202 -9.14 17.45 8.84
CA HIS A 202 -10.36 18.11 9.33
C HIS A 202 -10.36 18.37 10.85
N GLY A 203 -9.23 18.21 11.54
CA GLY A 203 -9.11 18.46 12.98
C GLY A 203 -9.81 17.42 13.87
N ARG A 204 -10.26 16.29 13.32
CA ARG A 204 -10.91 15.20 14.07
C ARG A 204 -9.85 14.22 14.57
N TYR A 205 -9.01 14.68 15.49
CA TYR A 205 -7.77 13.99 15.88
C TYR A 205 -8.02 12.67 16.62
N GLU A 206 -9.07 12.55 17.43
CA GLU A 206 -9.45 11.28 18.08
C GLU A 206 -9.83 10.21 17.06
N ALA A 207 -10.62 10.58 16.05
CA ALA A 207 -10.98 9.69 14.97
C ALA A 207 -9.75 9.33 14.12
N ALA A 208 -8.87 10.31 13.83
CA ALA A 208 -7.61 10.07 13.13
C ALA A 208 -6.73 9.06 13.88
N LEU A 209 -6.61 9.18 15.20
CA LEU A 209 -5.85 8.27 16.05
C LEU A 209 -6.45 6.87 16.06
N ALA A 210 -7.77 6.76 16.14
CA ALA A 210 -8.45 5.46 16.11
C ALA A 210 -8.19 4.71 14.80
N GLU A 211 -8.26 5.40 13.66
CA GLU A 211 -7.94 4.83 12.35
C GLU A 211 -6.45 4.49 12.20
N ALA A 212 -5.54 5.37 12.66
CA ALA A 212 -4.10 5.14 12.64
C ALA A 212 -3.70 3.87 13.38
N ARG A 213 -4.29 3.62 14.56
CA ARG A 213 -4.02 2.42 15.37
C ARG A 213 -4.42 1.12 14.66
N ARG A 214 -5.45 1.16 13.80
CA ARG A 214 -5.83 0.03 12.93
C ARG A 214 -4.85 -0.17 11.77
N ALA A 215 -4.16 0.90 11.36
CA ALA A 215 -3.20 0.90 10.26
C ALA A 215 -1.78 0.48 10.67
N ARG A 216 -1.51 0.22 11.95
CA ARG A 216 -0.17 -0.15 12.45
C ARG A 216 0.40 -1.37 11.71
N SER A 217 1.67 -1.34 11.42
CA SER A 217 2.41 -2.44 10.81
C SER A 217 3.80 -2.56 11.43
N ARG A 218 4.32 -3.78 11.44
CA ARG A 218 5.71 -4.04 11.85
C ARG A 218 6.72 -3.74 10.76
N ASP A 219 6.27 -3.64 9.52
CA ASP A 219 7.14 -3.66 8.34
C ASP A 219 7.11 -2.35 7.55
N HIS A 220 6.21 -1.40 7.89
CA HIS A 220 6.13 -0.10 7.21
C HIS A 220 5.64 1.01 8.14
N ALA A 221 6.18 2.22 7.94
CA ALA A 221 6.04 3.33 8.88
C ALA A 221 4.73 4.12 8.80
N PHE A 222 3.95 4.03 7.69
CA PHE A 222 2.92 5.03 7.39
C PHE A 222 1.77 5.05 8.41
N GLY A 223 1.38 3.89 8.97
CA GLY A 223 0.41 3.83 10.07
C GLY A 223 0.93 4.51 11.35
N TRP A 224 2.22 4.32 11.67
CA TRP A 224 2.88 4.97 12.80
C TRP A 224 3.03 6.48 12.61
N ILE A 225 3.26 6.93 11.37
CA ILE A 225 3.26 8.37 11.02
C ILE A 225 1.89 8.98 11.32
N CYS A 226 0.81 8.35 10.85
CA CYS A 226 -0.56 8.80 11.13
C CYS A 226 -0.86 8.84 12.63
N GLU A 227 -0.39 7.85 13.39
CA GLU A 227 -0.57 7.83 14.84
C GLU A 227 0.22 8.93 15.53
N ALA A 228 1.50 9.12 15.22
CA ALA A 228 2.34 10.15 15.81
C ALA A 228 1.74 11.54 15.63
N VAL A 229 1.27 11.86 14.40
CA VAL A 229 0.69 13.17 14.12
C VAL A 229 -0.64 13.41 14.82
N ALA A 230 -1.51 12.39 14.89
CA ALA A 230 -2.78 12.50 15.58
C ALA A 230 -2.61 12.62 17.10
N ALA A 231 -1.72 11.80 17.70
CA ALA A 231 -1.39 11.82 19.11
C ALA A 231 -0.77 13.17 19.53
N ALA A 232 0.14 13.73 18.73
CA ALA A 232 0.73 15.04 18.98
C ALA A 232 -0.31 16.14 19.03
N ARG A 233 -1.28 16.16 18.09
CA ARG A 233 -2.37 17.14 18.09
C ARG A 233 -3.33 17.02 19.26
N LEU A 234 -3.43 15.83 19.87
CA LEU A 234 -4.21 15.58 21.08
C LEU A 234 -3.42 15.86 22.38
N GLY A 235 -2.14 16.23 22.30
CA GLY A 235 -1.29 16.42 23.47
C GLY A 235 -0.90 15.10 24.17
N LEU A 236 -1.10 13.94 23.51
CA LEU A 236 -0.75 12.61 24.01
C LEU A 236 0.76 12.34 23.79
N SER A 237 1.62 13.06 24.50
CA SER A 237 3.06 13.10 24.26
C SER A 237 3.74 11.73 24.34
N GLN A 238 3.29 10.85 25.24
CA GLN A 238 3.87 9.50 25.37
C GLN A 238 3.52 8.64 24.16
N ASP A 239 2.27 8.64 23.70
CA ASP A 239 1.83 7.89 22.53
C ASP A 239 2.52 8.41 21.26
N ALA A 240 2.64 9.74 21.13
CA ALA A 240 3.32 10.38 20.00
C ALA A 240 4.81 9.96 19.95
N ALA A 241 5.52 10.04 21.07
CA ALA A 241 6.92 9.64 21.17
C ALA A 241 7.11 8.13 20.91
N ALA A 242 6.21 7.29 21.41
CA ALA A 242 6.24 5.85 21.13
C ALA A 242 6.08 5.55 19.63
N ALA A 243 5.14 6.21 18.96
CA ALA A 243 4.94 6.05 17.51
C ALA A 243 6.16 6.55 16.72
N VAL A 244 6.80 7.66 17.12
CA VAL A 244 8.07 8.12 16.54
C VAL A 244 9.18 7.09 16.75
N GLY A 245 9.23 6.43 17.92
CA GLY A 245 10.16 5.33 18.19
C GLY A 245 10.02 4.18 17.18
N GLU A 246 8.81 3.77 16.86
CA GLU A 246 8.53 2.73 15.85
C GLU A 246 8.94 3.18 14.42
N ILE A 247 8.70 4.46 14.07
CA ILE A 247 9.15 5.01 12.79
C ILE A 247 10.68 4.93 12.68
N LEU A 248 11.40 5.33 13.74
CA LEU A 248 12.87 5.33 13.77
C LEU A 248 13.45 3.92 13.86
N ALA A 249 12.75 2.96 14.45
CA ALA A 249 13.15 1.55 14.44
C ALA A 249 13.10 0.98 13.00
N LEU A 250 12.12 1.39 12.19
CA LEU A 250 12.01 0.99 10.79
C LEU A 250 12.99 1.78 9.89
N HIS A 251 13.15 3.06 10.15
CA HIS A 251 13.92 4.01 9.35
C HIS A 251 14.68 4.98 10.26
N PRO A 252 15.91 4.62 10.72
CA PRO A 252 16.67 5.44 11.65
C PRO A 252 16.99 6.87 11.18
N ASP A 253 17.00 7.09 9.88
CA ASP A 253 17.25 8.38 9.22
C ASP A 253 15.98 9.15 8.83
N TYR A 254 14.80 8.70 9.27
CA TYR A 254 13.51 9.24 8.78
C TYR A 254 13.37 10.74 9.01
N GLY A 255 13.90 11.26 10.08
CA GLY A 255 13.89 12.69 10.38
C GLY A 255 14.55 13.57 9.31
N ALA A 256 15.56 13.02 8.60
CA ALA A 256 16.24 13.71 7.52
C ALA A 256 15.51 13.65 6.18
N ARG A 257 14.70 12.61 5.96
CA ARG A 257 14.12 12.30 4.65
C ARG A 257 12.60 12.34 4.63
N VAL A 258 11.96 12.78 5.71
CA VAL A 258 10.49 12.79 5.81
C VAL A 258 9.84 13.62 4.71
N GLU A 259 10.42 14.75 4.35
CA GLU A 259 9.89 15.62 3.28
C GLU A 259 10.00 14.94 1.91
N ASP A 260 11.16 14.33 1.63
CA ASP A 260 11.39 13.57 0.39
C ASP A 260 10.47 12.34 0.30
N ASP A 261 10.25 11.61 1.40
CA ASP A 261 9.34 10.46 1.44
C ASP A 261 7.89 10.88 1.16
N LEU A 262 7.42 11.97 1.76
CA LEU A 262 6.08 12.50 1.51
C LEU A 262 5.93 12.99 0.06
N ALA A 263 6.95 13.65 -0.49
CA ALA A 263 6.96 14.08 -1.89
C ALA A 263 6.94 12.89 -2.85
N ALA A 264 7.75 11.85 -2.61
CA ALA A 264 7.77 10.63 -3.41
C ALA A 264 6.44 9.87 -3.39
N ARG A 265 5.62 10.08 -2.35
CA ARG A 265 4.24 9.56 -2.25
C ARG A 265 3.21 10.47 -2.90
N ASN A 266 3.63 11.57 -3.51
CA ASN A 266 2.78 12.60 -4.11
C ASN A 266 1.80 13.24 -3.11
N VAL A 267 2.21 13.39 -1.85
CA VAL A 267 1.41 14.08 -0.82
C VAL A 267 1.28 15.56 -1.19
N GLU A 268 0.06 16.09 -1.09
CA GLU A 268 -0.19 17.51 -1.35
C GLU A 268 0.72 18.37 -0.45
N PRO A 269 1.38 19.41 -0.99
CA PRO A 269 2.41 20.16 -0.24
C PRO A 269 1.92 20.78 1.08
N GLY A 270 0.68 21.27 1.16
CA GLY A 270 0.09 21.82 2.39
C GLY A 270 -0.10 20.73 3.45
N LEU A 271 -0.66 19.60 3.05
CA LEU A 271 -0.83 18.42 3.89
C LEU A 271 0.54 17.89 4.36
N GLY A 272 1.52 17.83 3.45
CA GLY A 272 2.89 17.41 3.78
C GLY A 272 3.52 18.28 4.86
N ARG A 273 3.41 19.60 4.73
CA ARG A 273 3.90 20.56 5.76
C ARG A 273 3.20 20.35 7.11
N ALA A 274 1.88 20.12 7.11
CA ALA A 274 1.13 19.89 8.35
C ALA A 274 1.57 18.58 9.03
N ILE A 275 1.82 17.51 8.25
CA ILE A 275 2.34 16.23 8.75
C ILE A 275 3.73 16.41 9.34
N VAL A 276 4.65 17.07 8.62
CA VAL A 276 6.03 17.32 9.10
C VAL A 276 6.02 18.12 10.40
N ALA A 277 5.23 19.21 10.47
CA ALA A 277 5.11 20.00 11.69
C ALA A 277 4.62 19.15 12.87
N ALA A 278 3.56 18.37 12.68
CA ALA A 278 3.03 17.50 13.75
C ALA A 278 4.01 16.37 14.14
N LEU A 279 4.80 15.84 13.22
CA LEU A 279 5.88 14.88 13.52
C LEU A 279 7.01 15.53 14.35
N ARG A 280 7.33 16.81 14.09
CA ARG A 280 8.28 17.57 14.92
C ARG A 280 7.73 17.77 16.33
N ASP A 281 6.44 18.13 16.45
CA ASP A 281 5.74 18.23 17.74
C ASP A 281 5.71 16.88 18.48
N ALA A 282 5.64 15.77 17.76
CA ALA A 282 5.73 14.40 18.29
C ALA A 282 7.14 13.98 18.74
N GLY A 283 8.16 14.81 18.47
CA GLY A 283 9.54 14.52 18.84
C GLY A 283 10.44 13.94 17.74
N LEU A 284 9.98 13.89 16.48
CA LEU A 284 10.84 13.49 15.37
C LEU A 284 11.89 14.58 15.12
N ALA A 285 13.14 14.34 15.54
CA ALA A 285 14.24 15.27 15.34
C ALA A 285 14.53 15.49 13.83
N ALA A 286 14.82 16.73 13.43
CA ALA A 286 15.52 16.95 12.16
C ALA A 286 16.90 16.27 12.24
N ALA A 287 17.41 15.73 11.13
CA ALA A 287 18.77 15.20 11.16
C ALA A 287 19.73 16.28 11.66
N PRO A 288 20.76 15.91 12.44
CA PRO A 288 21.80 16.86 12.76
C PRO A 288 22.38 17.37 11.43
N GLN A 289 22.34 18.70 11.24
CA GLN A 289 23.05 19.33 10.12
C GLN A 289 24.46 18.76 10.12
N ARG A 290 24.84 18.07 9.04
CA ARG A 290 26.24 17.68 8.86
C ARG A 290 27.04 18.97 8.84
N LEU A 291 27.69 19.27 9.95
CA LEU A 291 28.67 20.35 9.98
C LEU A 291 29.63 20.09 8.80
N PRO A 292 29.94 21.10 7.97
CA PRO A 292 30.91 20.93 6.93
C PRO A 292 32.19 20.39 7.56
N ARG A 293 32.72 19.29 7.04
CA ARG A 293 34.04 18.79 7.45
C ARG A 293 35.01 19.94 7.19
N VAL A 294 35.51 20.55 8.25
CA VAL A 294 36.66 21.43 8.17
C VAL A 294 37.81 20.57 7.65
N VAL A 295 38.29 20.88 6.45
CA VAL A 295 39.42 20.25 5.79
C VAL A 295 40.68 20.76 6.46
#